data_c4962d6c71f35b8e6f9c2eedd10f7be0
#
_entry.id   c4962d6c71f35b8e6f9c2eedd10f7be0
#
_cell.length_a   1.000
_cell.length_b   1.000
_cell.length_c   1.000
_cell.angle_alpha   90.00
_cell.angle_beta   90.00
_cell.angle_gamma   90.00
#
_symmetry.space_group_name_H-M   'P 1'
#
loop_
_entity.id
_entity.type
_entity.pdbx_description
1 polymer ?
#
loop_
_entity_poly.entity_id
_entity_poly.type
_entity_poly.pdbx_seq_one_letter_code
_entity_poly.pdbx_strand_id
1 'polypeptide(L)'
;FILIYLVFLVLLGLPILVSEFAVGRSSRLSTARAFHKLEPEGSNFHKYSYMGMIGNYMLMMFYTMVAGWMMYYGYVMATGKLSGASSDEVSGFFSNLMTSTGTMTGWMIVAVLLAFGVCSLGLQNGIERITKVMMVCLLTIMVVLCVKSCTLPGAIEGIKFYLLPDFGRLKENGLLSGIYAAMGQAFFTL
;
A
#
# COMPACT_ATOMS: atom_id res chain seq x y z
N PHE A 1 -1.83 -16.79 -10.03
CA PHE A 1 -1.25 -15.54 -9.55
C PHE A 1 -0.93 -15.63 -8.06
N ILE A 2 -1.91 -15.87 -7.17
CA ILE A 2 -1.75 -15.81 -5.71
C ILE A 2 -0.65 -16.73 -5.17
N LEU A 3 -0.58 -17.98 -5.67
CA LEU A 3 0.46 -18.92 -5.24
C LEU A 3 1.87 -18.39 -5.56
N ILE A 4 2.06 -17.85 -6.76
CA ILE A 4 3.33 -17.27 -7.18
C ILE A 4 3.67 -16.04 -6.34
N TYR A 5 2.67 -15.19 -6.08
CA TYR A 5 2.80 -14.04 -5.18
C TYR A 5 3.23 -14.45 -3.77
N LEU A 6 2.59 -15.47 -3.17
CA LEU A 6 2.95 -15.96 -1.85
C LEU A 6 4.37 -16.53 -1.79
N VAL A 7 4.78 -17.24 -2.84
CA VAL A 7 6.16 -17.75 -2.95
C VAL A 7 7.15 -16.59 -2.96
N PHE A 8 6.93 -15.54 -3.76
CA PHE A 8 7.79 -14.36 -3.77
C PHE A 8 7.75 -13.60 -2.44
N LEU A 9 6.59 -13.48 -1.81
CA LEU A 9 6.45 -12.83 -0.51
C LEU A 9 7.29 -13.53 0.56
N VAL A 10 7.30 -14.86 0.56
CA VAL A 10 8.08 -15.63 1.54
C VAL A 10 9.57 -15.66 1.18
N LEU A 11 9.92 -15.91 -0.09
CA LEU A 11 11.32 -16.07 -0.50
C LEU A 11 12.09 -14.76 -0.57
N LEU A 12 11.45 -13.68 -0.99
CA LEU A 12 12.08 -12.36 -1.12
C LEU A 12 11.63 -11.42 -0.02
N GLY A 13 10.34 -11.38 0.27
CA GLY A 13 9.76 -10.44 1.22
C GLY A 13 10.25 -10.63 2.64
N LEU A 14 10.21 -11.85 3.15
CA LEU A 14 10.68 -12.13 4.52
C LEU A 14 12.16 -11.78 4.75
N PRO A 15 13.12 -12.20 3.90
CA PRO A 15 14.51 -11.83 4.08
C PRO A 15 14.76 -10.32 4.02
N ILE A 16 14.10 -9.62 3.10
CA ILE A 16 14.20 -8.16 2.98
C ILE A 16 13.69 -7.51 4.26
N LEU A 17 12.48 -7.86 4.71
CA LEU A 17 11.88 -7.30 5.91
C LEU A 17 12.74 -7.56 7.16
N VAL A 18 13.27 -8.76 7.31
CA VAL A 18 14.16 -9.11 8.44
C VAL A 18 15.44 -8.28 8.39
N SER A 19 16.03 -8.08 7.20
CA SER A 19 17.24 -7.27 7.04
C SER A 19 16.98 -5.78 7.35
N GLU A 20 15.86 -5.24 6.93
CA GLU A 20 15.47 -3.85 7.25
C GLU A 20 15.26 -3.65 8.75
N PHE A 21 14.56 -4.58 9.41
CA PHE A 21 14.41 -4.53 10.86
C PHE A 21 15.73 -4.70 11.60
N ALA A 22 16.63 -5.53 11.12
CA ALA A 22 17.95 -5.70 11.71
C ALA A 22 18.77 -4.40 11.62
N VAL A 23 18.80 -3.75 10.45
CA VAL A 23 19.46 -2.45 10.26
C VAL A 23 18.82 -1.36 11.11
N GLY A 24 17.51 -1.25 11.11
CA GLY A 24 16.78 -0.26 11.90
C GLY A 24 17.01 -0.42 13.40
N ARG A 25 16.95 -1.66 13.89
CA ARG A 25 17.12 -1.97 15.33
C ARG A 25 18.57 -1.80 15.82
N SER A 26 19.55 -2.16 15.01
CA SER A 26 20.97 -2.05 15.36
C SER A 26 21.47 -0.61 15.29
N SER A 27 21.02 0.18 14.32
CA SER A 27 21.44 1.57 14.18
C SER A 27 20.70 2.51 15.13
N ARG A 28 19.38 2.34 15.30
CA ARG A 28 18.44 3.26 15.97
C ARG A 28 18.53 4.70 15.42
N LEU A 29 18.87 4.83 14.16
CA LEU A 29 19.06 6.09 13.46
C LEU A 29 18.18 6.13 12.20
N SER A 30 18.06 7.32 11.59
CA SER A 30 17.44 7.46 10.28
C SER A 30 18.23 6.72 9.22
N THR A 31 17.58 6.31 8.13
CA THR A 31 18.20 5.57 7.02
C THR A 31 19.50 6.20 6.53
N ALA A 32 19.55 7.54 6.45
CA ALA A 32 20.74 8.28 6.03
C ALA A 32 21.97 8.06 6.94
N ARG A 33 21.75 7.88 8.25
CA ARG A 33 22.81 7.71 9.23
C ARG A 33 23.03 6.25 9.61
N ALA A 34 22.05 5.38 9.38
CA ALA A 34 22.14 3.97 9.73
C ALA A 34 23.28 3.27 9.03
N PHE A 35 23.36 3.43 7.72
CA PHE A 35 24.42 2.82 6.91
C PHE A 35 25.80 3.35 7.28
N HIS A 36 25.91 4.65 7.53
CA HIS A 36 27.18 5.25 7.93
C HIS A 36 27.69 4.72 9.28
N LYS A 37 26.77 4.39 10.21
CA LYS A 37 27.12 3.82 11.52
C LYS A 37 27.50 2.35 11.46
N LEU A 38 26.88 1.60 10.55
CA LEU A 38 27.00 0.14 10.48
C LEU A 38 28.04 -0.33 9.46
N GLU A 39 28.50 0.56 8.58
CA GLU A 39 29.48 0.19 7.56
C GLU A 39 30.87 -0.10 8.16
N PRO A 40 31.59 -1.09 7.61
CA PRO A 40 32.98 -1.30 7.94
C PRO A 40 33.87 -0.14 7.46
N GLU A 41 35.00 0.10 8.15
CA GLU A 41 35.98 1.12 7.75
C GLU A 41 36.46 0.88 6.31
N GLY A 42 36.44 1.94 5.50
CA GLY A 42 36.88 1.91 4.10
C GLY A 42 35.79 1.46 3.12
N SER A 43 34.56 1.14 3.57
CA SER A 43 33.44 0.81 2.69
C SER A 43 32.69 2.07 2.21
N ASN A 44 31.86 1.91 1.18
CA ASN A 44 31.06 2.98 0.59
C ASN A 44 29.55 2.74 0.70
N PHE A 45 29.12 1.90 1.64
CA PHE A 45 27.70 1.56 1.79
C PHE A 45 26.81 2.76 2.19
N HIS A 46 27.38 3.78 2.84
CA HIS A 46 26.66 5.03 3.14
C HIS A 46 26.09 5.71 1.88
N LYS A 47 26.71 5.53 0.71
CA LYS A 47 26.19 6.09 -0.56
C LYS A 47 24.86 5.48 -0.95
N TYR A 48 24.60 4.22 -0.57
CA TYR A 48 23.32 3.55 -0.82
C TYR A 48 22.18 4.22 -0.07
N SER A 49 22.43 4.84 1.07
CA SER A 49 21.42 5.57 1.84
C SER A 49 20.79 6.71 1.05
N TYR A 50 21.55 7.41 0.21
CA TYR A 50 21.02 8.48 -0.64
C TYR A 50 20.05 7.94 -1.69
N MET A 51 20.35 6.78 -2.28
CA MET A 51 19.45 6.11 -3.21
C MET A 51 18.13 5.70 -2.55
N GLY A 52 18.20 5.16 -1.33
CA GLY A 52 17.02 4.85 -0.51
C GLY A 52 16.21 6.10 -0.16
N MET A 53 16.86 7.22 0.13
CA MET A 53 16.16 8.50 0.38
C MET A 53 15.41 8.98 -0.86
N ILE A 54 16.05 8.97 -2.03
CA ILE A 54 15.42 9.37 -3.30
C ILE A 54 14.20 8.47 -3.57
N GLY A 55 14.33 7.14 -3.40
CA GLY A 55 13.24 6.20 -3.55
C GLY A 55 12.07 6.51 -2.62
N ASN A 56 12.34 6.80 -1.35
CA ASN A 56 11.32 7.21 -0.39
C ASN A 56 10.60 8.50 -0.77
N TYR A 57 11.32 9.51 -1.29
CA TYR A 57 10.69 10.74 -1.76
C TYR A 57 9.78 10.49 -2.97
N MET A 58 10.24 9.70 -3.94
CA MET A 58 9.41 9.32 -5.09
C MET A 58 8.15 8.54 -4.66
N LEU A 59 8.31 7.63 -3.71
CA LEU A 59 7.20 6.87 -3.15
C LEU A 59 6.20 7.79 -2.45
N MET A 60 6.68 8.72 -1.63
CA MET A 60 5.82 9.69 -0.92
C MET A 60 5.06 10.61 -1.87
N MET A 61 5.64 11.02 -3.00
CA MET A 61 4.92 11.79 -4.03
C MET A 61 3.70 11.03 -4.54
N PHE A 62 3.84 9.73 -4.79
CA PHE A 62 2.72 8.88 -5.21
C PHE A 62 1.69 8.69 -4.08
N TYR A 63 2.14 8.32 -2.89
CA TYR A 63 1.24 8.02 -1.78
C TYR A 63 0.44 9.23 -1.27
N THR A 64 1.00 10.43 -1.29
CA THR A 64 0.27 11.64 -0.91
C THR A 64 -0.88 11.93 -1.86
N MET A 65 -0.70 11.68 -3.15
CA MET A 65 -1.76 11.81 -4.15
C MET A 65 -2.86 10.78 -3.92
N VAL A 66 -2.48 9.51 -3.70
CA VAL A 66 -3.42 8.42 -3.40
C VAL A 66 -4.18 8.68 -2.10
N ALA A 67 -3.52 9.17 -1.06
CA ALA A 67 -4.17 9.54 0.20
C ALA A 67 -5.21 10.65 0.00
N GLY A 68 -4.89 11.66 -0.81
CA GLY A 68 -5.81 12.75 -1.14
C GLY A 68 -7.09 12.25 -1.80
N TRP A 69 -6.98 11.44 -2.85
CA TRP A 69 -8.17 10.91 -3.52
C TRP A 69 -8.97 9.94 -2.65
N MET A 70 -8.31 9.11 -1.83
CA MET A 70 -8.99 8.21 -0.89
C MET A 70 -9.79 8.99 0.17
N MET A 71 -9.22 10.08 0.68
CA MET A 71 -9.93 10.97 1.61
C MET A 71 -11.15 11.61 0.94
N TYR A 72 -11.01 12.05 -0.30
CA TYR A 72 -12.14 12.60 -1.07
C TYR A 72 -13.25 11.56 -1.28
N TYR A 73 -12.86 10.33 -1.64
CA TYR A 73 -13.83 9.22 -1.75
C TYR A 73 -14.53 8.94 -0.42
N GLY A 74 -13.79 8.91 0.67
CA GLY A 74 -14.35 8.77 2.01
C GLY A 74 -15.39 9.84 2.32
N TYR A 75 -15.09 11.10 2.00
CA TYR A 75 -16.02 12.22 2.14
C TYR A 75 -17.27 12.05 1.26
N VAL A 76 -17.11 11.68 0.00
CA VAL A 76 -18.22 11.49 -0.94
C VAL A 76 -19.12 10.34 -0.51
N MET A 77 -18.54 9.23 -0.04
CA MET A 77 -19.29 8.08 0.50
C MET A 77 -20.04 8.45 1.79
N ALA A 78 -19.39 9.18 2.69
CA ALA A 78 -20.01 9.63 3.94
C ALA A 78 -21.19 10.59 3.71
N THR A 79 -21.12 11.40 2.65
CA THR A 79 -22.23 12.31 2.25
C THR A 79 -23.34 11.63 1.45
N GLY A 80 -23.21 10.33 1.13
CA GLY A 80 -24.20 9.55 0.40
C GLY A 80 -24.36 9.92 -1.07
N LYS A 81 -23.45 10.71 -1.64
CA LYS A 81 -23.55 11.17 -3.06
C LYS A 81 -23.55 10.03 -4.08
N LEU A 82 -22.96 8.88 -3.73
CA LEU A 82 -22.91 7.69 -4.58
C LEU A 82 -23.94 6.62 -4.15
N SER A 83 -24.84 6.96 -3.25
CA SER A 83 -25.86 6.02 -2.79
C SER A 83 -26.88 5.75 -3.89
N GLY A 84 -26.94 4.52 -4.39
CA GLY A 84 -27.80 4.13 -5.50
C GLY A 84 -27.22 4.40 -6.90
N ALA A 85 -25.99 4.89 -7.01
CA ALA A 85 -25.33 5.09 -8.29
C ALA A 85 -25.03 3.76 -9.00
N SER A 86 -25.19 3.73 -10.31
CA SER A 86 -24.81 2.60 -11.16
C SER A 86 -23.29 2.43 -11.25
N SER A 87 -22.85 1.25 -11.67
CA SER A 87 -21.40 0.96 -11.85
C SER A 87 -20.73 1.94 -12.83
N ASP A 88 -21.46 2.35 -13.87
CA ASP A 88 -20.97 3.28 -14.89
C ASP A 88 -20.85 4.71 -14.36
N GLU A 89 -21.79 5.13 -13.53
CA GLU A 89 -21.73 6.44 -12.85
C GLU A 89 -20.57 6.51 -11.86
N VAL A 90 -20.30 5.46 -11.11
CA VAL A 90 -19.16 5.39 -10.19
C VAL A 90 -17.82 5.45 -10.95
N SER A 91 -17.71 4.74 -12.08
CA SER A 91 -16.51 4.78 -12.92
C SER A 91 -16.32 6.14 -13.60
N GLY A 92 -17.41 6.77 -14.05
CA GLY A 92 -17.42 8.14 -14.57
C GLY A 92 -17.01 9.17 -13.53
N PHE A 93 -17.47 9.01 -12.29
CA PHE A 93 -17.08 9.86 -11.17
C PHE A 93 -15.57 9.76 -10.89
N PHE A 94 -15.01 8.55 -10.94
CA PHE A 94 -13.57 8.35 -10.77
C PHE A 94 -12.76 9.03 -11.89
N SER A 95 -13.17 8.86 -13.13
CA SER A 95 -12.51 9.50 -14.28
C SER A 95 -12.54 11.03 -14.19
N ASN A 96 -13.68 11.60 -13.77
CA ASN A 96 -13.81 13.03 -13.54
C ASN A 96 -12.94 13.53 -12.39
N LEU A 97 -12.80 12.75 -11.32
CA LEU A 97 -11.90 13.07 -10.23
C LEU A 97 -10.45 13.12 -10.70
N MET A 98 -10.00 12.14 -11.49
CA MET A 98 -8.63 12.06 -12.00
C MET A 98 -8.29 13.26 -12.92
N THR A 99 -9.27 13.83 -13.61
CA THR A 99 -9.08 15.01 -14.46
C THR A 99 -9.20 16.34 -13.71
N SER A 100 -9.82 16.34 -12.51
CA SER A 100 -10.01 17.55 -11.71
C SER A 100 -8.80 17.87 -10.83
N THR A 101 -7.78 18.49 -11.41
CA THR A 101 -6.52 18.83 -10.74
C THR A 101 -6.72 19.64 -9.45
N GLY A 102 -7.65 20.58 -9.44
CA GLY A 102 -7.94 21.45 -8.27
C GLY A 102 -8.45 20.66 -7.07
N THR A 103 -9.43 19.78 -7.29
CA THR A 103 -10.00 18.93 -6.23
C THR A 103 -8.95 17.96 -5.69
N MET A 104 -8.19 17.31 -6.56
CA MET A 104 -7.13 16.40 -6.16
C MET A 104 -6.04 17.09 -5.34
N THR A 105 -5.56 18.23 -5.80
CA THR A 105 -4.52 19.01 -5.10
C THR A 105 -5.04 19.49 -3.74
N GLY A 106 -6.26 19.96 -3.66
CA GLY A 106 -6.85 20.40 -2.39
C GLY A 106 -6.91 19.29 -1.35
N TRP A 107 -7.40 18.11 -1.73
CA TRP A 107 -7.47 16.96 -0.82
C TRP A 107 -6.09 16.35 -0.51
N MET A 108 -5.16 16.42 -1.44
CA MET A 108 -3.76 16.05 -1.19
C MET A 108 -3.14 16.95 -0.11
N ILE A 109 -3.36 18.26 -0.18
CA ILE A 109 -2.88 19.20 0.85
C ILE A 109 -3.50 18.87 2.21
N VAL A 110 -4.81 18.59 2.27
CA VAL A 110 -5.48 18.18 3.51
C VAL A 110 -4.84 16.90 4.07
N ALA A 111 -4.60 15.89 3.23
CA ALA A 111 -3.95 14.63 3.64
C ALA A 111 -2.55 14.87 4.22
N VAL A 112 -1.76 15.70 3.55
CA VAL A 112 -0.40 16.07 3.99
C VAL A 112 -0.43 16.80 5.32
N LEU A 113 -1.32 17.78 5.48
CA LEU A 113 -1.46 18.52 6.74
C LEU A 113 -1.87 17.62 7.90
N LEU A 114 -2.79 16.69 7.69
CA LEU A 114 -3.17 15.70 8.69
C LEU A 114 -2.01 14.77 9.05
N ALA A 115 -1.27 14.28 8.05
CA ALA A 115 -0.10 13.44 8.28
C ALA A 115 0.97 14.17 9.10
N PHE A 116 1.30 15.42 8.76
CA PHE A 116 2.23 16.24 9.53
C PHE A 116 1.70 16.55 10.93
N GLY A 117 0.40 16.80 11.08
CA GLY A 117 -0.25 16.97 12.37
C GLY A 117 -0.06 15.76 13.28
N VAL A 118 -0.26 14.55 12.74
CA VAL A 118 -0.01 13.30 13.48
C VAL A 118 1.48 13.14 13.83
N CYS A 119 2.36 13.41 12.88
CA CYS A 119 3.81 13.34 13.10
C CYS A 119 4.29 14.33 14.19
N SER A 120 3.66 15.50 14.29
CA SER A 120 4.02 16.52 15.30
C SER A 120 3.73 16.09 16.73
N LEU A 121 2.81 15.14 16.93
CA LEU A 121 2.51 14.55 18.26
C LEU A 121 3.60 13.55 18.74
N GLY A 122 4.59 13.29 17.89
CA GLY A 122 5.69 12.37 18.19
C GLY A 122 5.40 10.91 17.83
N LEU A 123 6.46 10.09 17.86
CA LEU A 123 6.40 8.72 17.38
C LEU A 123 5.50 7.83 18.25
N GLN A 124 5.68 7.87 19.57
CA GLN A 124 4.96 6.97 20.48
C GLN A 124 3.51 7.41 20.72
N ASN A 125 3.28 8.71 20.95
CA ASN A 125 1.95 9.22 21.29
C ASN A 125 1.10 9.54 20.06
N GLY A 126 1.72 9.88 18.93
CA GLY A 126 1.05 10.22 17.68
C GLY A 126 0.95 9.00 16.76
N ILE A 127 2.03 8.71 16.06
CA ILE A 127 2.03 7.72 14.96
C ILE A 127 1.65 6.33 15.48
N GLU A 128 2.29 5.81 16.51
CA GLU A 128 2.07 4.44 17.00
C GLU A 128 0.63 4.24 17.50
N ARG A 129 0.12 5.19 18.28
CA ARG A 129 -1.24 5.09 18.84
C ARG A 129 -2.31 5.17 17.75
N ILE A 130 -2.18 6.15 16.84
CA ILE A 130 -3.14 6.34 15.75
C ILE A 130 -3.10 5.14 14.80
N THR A 131 -1.90 4.66 14.43
CA THR A 131 -1.73 3.49 13.56
C THR A 131 -2.35 2.23 14.18
N LYS A 132 -2.18 1.98 15.48
CA LYS A 132 -2.84 0.85 16.15
C LYS A 132 -4.36 0.91 16.04
N VAL A 133 -4.96 2.07 16.31
CA VAL A 133 -6.41 2.24 16.19
C VAL A 133 -6.87 2.04 14.75
N MET A 134 -6.18 2.65 13.78
CA MET A 134 -6.50 2.52 12.36
C MET A 134 -6.37 1.08 11.88
N MET A 135 -5.33 0.35 12.32
CA MET A 135 -5.14 -1.06 11.96
C MET A 135 -6.25 -1.97 12.51
N VAL A 136 -6.68 -1.74 13.75
CA VAL A 136 -7.81 -2.49 14.33
C VAL A 136 -9.10 -2.20 13.57
N CYS A 137 -9.38 -0.93 13.25
CA CYS A 137 -10.54 -0.54 12.44
C CYS A 137 -10.48 -1.18 11.04
N LEU A 138 -9.32 -1.12 10.38
CA LEU A 138 -9.11 -1.73 9.06
C LEU A 138 -9.37 -3.23 9.10
N LEU A 139 -8.79 -3.94 10.08
CA LEU A 139 -8.98 -5.38 10.23
C LEU A 139 -10.45 -5.73 10.46
N THR A 140 -11.14 -4.96 11.30
CA THR A 140 -12.56 -5.15 11.57
C THR A 140 -13.39 -4.97 10.29
N ILE A 141 -13.14 -3.90 9.53
CA ILE A 141 -13.83 -3.65 8.25
C ILE A 141 -13.54 -4.78 7.26
N MET A 142 -12.29 -5.24 7.15
CA MET A 142 -11.93 -6.35 6.27
C MET A 142 -12.67 -7.63 6.63
N VAL A 143 -12.78 -7.98 7.91
CA VAL A 143 -13.54 -9.15 8.37
C VAL A 143 -15.02 -9.01 8.01
N VAL A 144 -15.63 -7.87 8.28
CA VAL A 144 -17.04 -7.60 7.93
C VAL A 144 -17.26 -7.71 6.41
N LEU A 145 -16.37 -7.13 5.60
CA LEU A 145 -16.46 -7.23 4.14
C LEU A 145 -16.26 -8.67 3.64
N CYS A 146 -15.34 -9.42 4.24
CA CYS A 146 -15.12 -10.82 3.91
C CYS A 146 -16.36 -11.66 4.17
N VAL A 147 -16.96 -11.52 5.37
CA VAL A 147 -18.21 -12.20 5.71
C VAL A 147 -19.31 -11.81 4.75
N LYS A 148 -19.46 -10.51 4.47
CA LYS A 148 -20.48 -10.02 3.53
C LYS A 148 -20.26 -10.57 2.11
N SER A 149 -19.04 -10.60 1.64
CA SER A 149 -18.69 -11.15 0.32
C SER A 149 -19.05 -12.64 0.20
N CYS A 150 -18.85 -13.41 1.26
CA CYS A 150 -19.23 -14.83 1.29
C CYS A 150 -20.75 -15.06 1.26
N THR A 151 -21.57 -14.06 1.62
CA THR A 151 -23.04 -14.15 1.60
C THR A 151 -23.66 -13.71 0.28
N LEU A 152 -22.89 -13.15 -0.64
CA LEU A 152 -23.39 -12.68 -1.94
C LEU A 152 -23.65 -13.86 -2.91
N PRO A 153 -24.67 -13.75 -3.77
CA PRO A 153 -24.86 -14.72 -4.84
C PRO A 153 -23.64 -14.73 -5.78
N GLY A 154 -23.11 -15.92 -6.08
CA GLY A 154 -21.87 -16.08 -6.86
C GLY A 154 -20.55 -16.09 -6.04
N ALA A 155 -20.62 -15.96 -4.71
CA ALA A 155 -19.46 -15.98 -3.84
C ALA A 155 -18.58 -17.24 -4.03
N ILE A 156 -19.21 -18.41 -4.21
CA ILE A 156 -18.51 -19.68 -4.41
C ILE A 156 -17.70 -19.67 -5.72
N GLU A 157 -18.24 -19.08 -6.78
CA GLU A 157 -17.54 -18.96 -8.06
C GLU A 157 -16.32 -18.00 -7.94
N GLY A 158 -16.50 -16.89 -7.22
CA GLY A 158 -15.43 -15.97 -6.90
C GLY A 158 -14.32 -16.62 -6.07
N ILE A 159 -14.67 -17.40 -5.06
CA ILE A 159 -13.69 -18.14 -4.23
C ILE A 159 -12.97 -19.20 -5.05
N LYS A 160 -13.67 -19.94 -5.90
CA LYS A 160 -13.06 -20.91 -6.81
C LYS A 160 -12.09 -20.23 -7.77
N PHE A 161 -12.48 -19.11 -8.36
CA PHE A 161 -11.60 -18.34 -9.24
C PHE A 161 -10.31 -17.88 -8.54
N TYR A 162 -10.42 -17.52 -7.26
CA TYR A 162 -9.30 -17.01 -6.47
C TYR A 162 -8.36 -18.12 -5.98
N LEU A 163 -8.92 -19.25 -5.51
CA LEU A 163 -8.15 -20.32 -4.86
C LEU A 163 -7.71 -21.42 -5.81
N LEU A 164 -8.50 -21.70 -6.87
CA LEU A 164 -8.14 -22.75 -7.83
C LEU A 164 -7.18 -22.20 -8.87
N PRO A 165 -5.96 -22.74 -8.97
CA PRO A 165 -4.99 -22.28 -9.96
C PRO A 165 -5.41 -22.74 -11.35
N ASP A 166 -5.71 -21.79 -12.22
CA ASP A 166 -5.96 -22.03 -13.64
C ASP A 166 -4.67 -21.82 -14.43
N PHE A 167 -3.97 -22.92 -14.69
CA PHE A 167 -2.74 -22.92 -15.47
C PHE A 167 -2.99 -22.68 -16.98
N GLY A 168 -4.19 -22.91 -17.47
CA GLY A 168 -4.57 -22.62 -18.85
C GLY A 168 -4.52 -21.12 -19.14
N ARG A 169 -5.20 -20.32 -18.34
CA ARG A 169 -5.17 -18.85 -18.44
C ARG A 169 -3.79 -18.26 -18.24
N LEU A 170 -2.97 -18.88 -17.37
CA LEU A 170 -1.60 -18.44 -17.16
C LEU A 170 -0.75 -18.64 -18.42
N LYS A 171 -1.02 -19.69 -19.17
CA LYS A 171 -0.32 -20.00 -20.44
C LYS A 171 -0.76 -19.08 -21.58
N GLU A 172 -2.05 -18.76 -21.66
CA GLU A 172 -2.63 -17.84 -22.67
C GLU A 172 -2.18 -16.39 -22.49
N ASN A 173 -2.14 -15.89 -21.25
CA ASN A 173 -1.74 -14.52 -20.93
C ASN A 173 -0.21 -14.32 -20.82
N GLY A 174 0.56 -15.39 -21.04
CA GLY A 174 2.02 -15.39 -20.91
C GLY A 174 2.49 -15.64 -19.47
N LEU A 175 3.13 -16.76 -19.26
CA LEU A 175 3.67 -17.18 -17.96
C LEU A 175 4.58 -16.11 -17.34
N LEU A 176 5.44 -15.49 -18.13
CA LEU A 176 6.36 -14.44 -17.72
C LEU A 176 5.62 -13.19 -17.20
N SER A 177 4.57 -12.77 -17.89
CA SER A 177 3.76 -11.62 -17.48
C SER A 177 3.12 -11.84 -16.10
N GLY A 178 2.57 -13.04 -15.86
CA GLY A 178 2.00 -13.40 -14.56
C GLY A 178 3.04 -13.45 -13.44
N ILE A 179 4.24 -13.93 -13.73
CA ILE A 179 5.37 -13.97 -12.78
C ILE A 179 5.84 -12.55 -12.45
N TYR A 180 6.05 -11.69 -13.46
CA TYR A 180 6.47 -10.31 -13.22
C TYR A 180 5.43 -9.51 -12.45
N ALA A 181 4.14 -9.69 -12.75
CA ALA A 181 3.06 -9.03 -12.01
C ALA A 181 3.02 -9.48 -10.54
N ALA A 182 3.18 -10.80 -10.28
CA ALA A 182 3.19 -11.33 -8.93
C ALA A 182 4.43 -10.87 -8.14
N MET A 183 5.59 -10.84 -8.78
CA MET A 183 6.83 -10.32 -8.20
C MET A 183 6.72 -8.83 -7.89
N GLY A 184 6.23 -8.03 -8.85
CA GLY A 184 6.01 -6.59 -8.64
C GLY A 184 5.05 -6.31 -7.49
N GLN A 185 3.95 -7.09 -7.37
CA GLN A 185 3.01 -6.98 -6.27
C GLN A 185 3.64 -7.39 -4.92
N ALA A 186 4.51 -8.40 -4.90
CA ALA A 186 5.23 -8.78 -3.69
C ALA A 186 6.17 -7.67 -3.21
N PHE A 187 6.92 -7.04 -4.11
CA PHE A 187 7.75 -5.88 -3.79
C PHE A 187 6.93 -4.66 -3.34
N PHE A 188 5.75 -4.44 -3.93
CA PHE A 188 4.88 -3.34 -3.54
C PHE A 188 4.26 -3.53 -2.14
N THR A 189 4.14 -4.77 -1.68
CA THR A 189 3.54 -5.11 -0.37
C THR A 189 4.54 -4.94 0.78
N LEU A 190 5.84 -4.99 0.47
CA LEU A 190 6.93 -4.80 1.43
C LEU A 190 7.16 -3.34 1.76
#